data_f88b403892ce629114694f98d2074e5c
#
_entry.id   f88b403892ce629114694f98d2074e5c
#
_cell.length_a   1.000
_cell.length_b   1.000
_cell.length_c   1.000
_cell.angle_alpha   90.00
_cell.angle_beta   90.00
_cell.angle_gamma   90.00
#
_symmetry.space_group_name_H-M   'P 1'
#
loop_
_entity.id
_entity.type
_entity.pdbx_description
1 polymer ?
#
loop_
_entity_poly.entity_id
_entity_poly.type
_entity_poly.pdbx_seq_one_letter_code
_entity_poly.pdbx_strand_id
1 'polypeptide(L)'
;MQLRSWVVGVVDRPAPDVRHTGAEDGRSGSGTPPPRRPGWHSARLCQLRGDSPDPERRPSQVQTPSSRWASLFGGSGTTVGPRIADLPDFVKREVSDSEDSSSAILNKQLAAEEGEQIQYRTCSWQKTAGLLFSEYICLAIMSFPWSYSVLGLVPGLILTVVVAIIVLYTSLVLWEFCLRHPELRDVCDIGQMLFWGKEWAWWATAVCFILNNTFIQGLHVLVGAKYLNTMTAADDVGSCRTVMFSVIVTIICWIGSLPRTFDMMAKLGTASAFFTFISVLLAAIFAAIQTHPAGYDLAKLGEPIVTAVPVKGTTFVNGMSAFLNISYTFIGQITLPSFIAEMRDPRDFPKALWACTIAEIIVFSIVGAIVYAYTGNQYVTAPAFGSLEPVYKKAAFSFMIPTIIFLGCLYASVSARFVFFRLFRNSKHMNSHTVVGWGSWAGILLATWILAFIIAMVIPFFNSLLSVMSSLFDSWFGFIFWGVAYFRMRGADKKVGRHHSFITDLTGNVVNIILIAIGIAFLTVGTYASVQGIIDQFEAGAVSGVFSCATNGI
;
A
#
# COMPACT_ATOMS: atom_id res chain seq x y z
N MET A 1 3.66 -16.31 -32.77
CA MET A 1 3.89 -17.76 -32.64
C MET A 1 5.32 -18.09 -32.18
N GLN A 2 6.10 -17.12 -31.70
CA GLN A 2 7.46 -17.28 -31.16
C GLN A 2 7.63 -16.97 -29.67
N LEU A 3 6.55 -16.66 -28.95
CA LEU A 3 6.55 -16.40 -27.51
C LEU A 3 6.23 -17.65 -26.64
N ARG A 4 5.88 -18.77 -27.27
CA ARG A 4 5.55 -20.02 -26.56
C ARG A 4 6.79 -20.81 -26.06
N SER A 5 7.98 -20.52 -26.53
CA SER A 5 9.19 -21.30 -26.17
C SER A 5 9.93 -20.80 -24.92
N TRP A 6 9.47 -19.72 -24.27
CA TRP A 6 10.16 -19.13 -23.12
C TRP A 6 9.60 -19.57 -21.74
N VAL A 7 8.49 -20.28 -21.72
CA VAL A 7 7.82 -20.65 -20.46
C VAL A 7 8.04 -22.13 -20.06
N VAL A 8 8.56 -22.99 -20.96
CA VAL A 8 8.64 -24.45 -20.73
C VAL A 8 10.09 -24.96 -20.56
N GLY A 9 11.09 -24.12 -20.57
CA GLY A 9 12.53 -24.50 -20.66
C GLY A 9 13.33 -24.51 -19.35
N VAL A 10 12.76 -24.84 -18.19
CA VAL A 10 13.54 -24.97 -16.92
C VAL A 10 13.08 -26.20 -16.13
N VAL A 11 13.27 -27.38 -16.72
CA VAL A 11 13.46 -28.63 -15.96
C VAL A 11 14.53 -29.41 -16.69
N ASP A 12 15.53 -29.94 -15.93
CA ASP A 12 16.64 -30.80 -16.28
C ASP A 12 17.96 -30.14 -16.71
N ARG A 13 18.79 -29.89 -15.68
CA ARG A 13 20.24 -30.21 -15.76
C ARG A 13 20.71 -30.73 -14.40
N PRO A 14 21.40 -31.87 -14.35
CA PRO A 14 21.95 -32.45 -13.13
C PRO A 14 23.16 -31.65 -12.64
N ALA A 15 23.36 -31.67 -11.31
CA ALA A 15 24.48 -31.07 -10.61
C ALA A 15 25.82 -31.70 -11.04
N PRO A 16 26.94 -30.96 -11.06
CA PRO A 16 28.24 -31.53 -11.33
C PRO A 16 28.78 -32.34 -10.16
N ASP A 17 29.23 -33.53 -10.46
CA ASP A 17 29.95 -34.48 -9.61
C ASP A 17 31.21 -33.85 -9.01
N VAL A 18 31.28 -33.77 -7.69
CA VAL A 18 32.53 -33.41 -6.97
C VAL A 18 33.23 -34.70 -6.59
N ARG A 19 34.26 -35.06 -7.32
CA ARG A 19 35.19 -36.17 -7.00
C ARG A 19 36.01 -35.78 -5.77
N HIS A 20 35.93 -36.61 -4.75
CA HIS A 20 36.91 -36.68 -3.67
C HIS A 20 38.23 -37.25 -4.20
N THR A 21 39.30 -36.48 -4.04
CA THR A 21 40.66 -37.04 -4.02
C THR A 21 41.21 -36.82 -2.61
N GLY A 22 41.47 -37.95 -1.93
CA GLY A 22 42.14 -37.97 -0.66
C GLY A 22 43.64 -37.76 -0.81
N ALA A 23 44.26 -37.15 0.17
CA ALA A 23 45.66 -37.33 0.56
C ALA A 23 45.77 -37.11 2.07
N GLU A 24 46.20 -38.15 2.74
CA GLU A 24 46.66 -38.17 4.13
C GLU A 24 47.92 -37.29 4.27
N ASP A 25 48.05 -36.54 5.34
CA ASP A 25 49.30 -36.56 6.10
C ASP A 25 49.10 -35.99 7.50
N GLY A 26 49.62 -36.73 8.48
CA GLY A 26 49.49 -36.45 9.90
C GLY A 26 50.48 -35.38 10.42
N ARG A 27 50.12 -34.77 11.51
CA ARG A 27 51.03 -34.43 12.64
C ARG A 27 50.29 -33.96 13.86
N SER A 28 50.63 -34.61 14.94
CA SER A 28 50.32 -34.35 16.34
C SER A 28 50.65 -32.92 16.79
N GLY A 29 49.84 -32.31 17.63
CA GLY A 29 50.15 -31.07 18.35
C GLY A 29 49.19 -30.83 19.53
N SER A 30 49.63 -31.18 20.73
CA SER A 30 49.00 -30.93 22.02
C SER A 30 48.85 -29.44 22.30
N GLY A 31 47.67 -29.00 22.76
CA GLY A 31 47.43 -27.65 23.23
C GLY A 31 46.24 -27.58 24.21
N THR A 32 46.56 -27.36 25.46
CA THR A 32 45.73 -27.21 26.64
C THR A 32 44.63 -26.12 26.53
N PRO A 33 43.47 -26.28 27.17
CA PRO A 33 42.39 -25.30 27.18
C PRO A 33 42.61 -24.23 28.30
N PRO A 34 42.15 -22.98 28.09
CA PRO A 34 42.18 -21.94 29.12
C PRO A 34 40.98 -22.01 30.09
N PRO A 35 41.04 -21.32 31.22
CA PRO A 35 40.31 -21.68 32.43
C PRO A 35 38.91 -21.09 32.56
N ARG A 36 38.05 -21.84 33.26
CA ARG A 36 36.71 -21.45 33.73
C ARG A 36 36.80 -20.35 34.81
N ARG A 37 35.87 -19.42 34.81
CA ARG A 37 35.53 -18.55 35.96
C ARG A 37 34.12 -18.92 36.49
N PRO A 38 33.91 -18.69 37.80
CA PRO A 38 32.97 -19.48 38.60
C PRO A 38 31.56 -18.92 38.71
N GLY A 39 30.64 -19.84 39.01
CA GLY A 39 29.24 -19.66 39.15
C GLY A 39 28.76 -18.97 40.43
N TRP A 40 27.46 -18.74 40.46
CA TRP A 40 26.68 -18.54 41.67
C TRP A 40 25.47 -19.47 41.69
N HIS A 41 25.34 -20.11 42.87
CA HIS A 41 24.35 -21.12 43.23
C HIS A 41 22.93 -20.57 43.34
N SER A 42 21.94 -21.37 42.96
CA SER A 42 20.98 -21.91 43.93
C SER A 42 20.17 -23.06 43.28
N ALA A 43 20.55 -24.26 43.75
CA ALA A 43 19.73 -25.47 43.67
C ALA A 43 18.91 -25.55 44.94
N ARG A 44 17.67 -26.00 44.88
CA ARG A 44 17.17 -27.12 45.72
C ARG A 44 15.71 -27.46 45.45
N LEU A 45 15.55 -28.76 45.16
CA LEU A 45 14.55 -29.70 45.72
C LEU A 45 13.14 -29.64 45.13
N CYS A 46 12.85 -30.62 44.27
CA CYS A 46 11.85 -31.64 44.61
C CYS A 46 12.03 -32.87 43.69
N GLN A 47 12.79 -33.88 44.18
CA GLN A 47 12.62 -35.28 43.76
C GLN A 47 11.57 -35.90 44.69
N LEU A 48 10.63 -36.63 44.11
CA LEU A 48 10.03 -37.88 44.54
C LEU A 48 8.57 -37.97 44.07
N ARG A 49 8.35 -38.64 42.98
CA ARG A 49 7.42 -39.76 42.86
C ARG A 49 7.48 -40.33 41.43
N GLY A 50 7.93 -41.56 41.37
CA GLY A 50 7.90 -42.32 40.14
C GLY A 50 6.47 -42.74 39.80
N ASP A 51 6.07 -42.44 38.58
CA ASP A 51 5.06 -43.16 37.84
C ASP A 51 5.58 -43.29 36.42
N SER A 52 5.61 -44.53 35.94
CA SER A 52 6.02 -44.93 34.61
C SER A 52 5.13 -44.27 33.55
N PRO A 53 5.66 -43.77 32.43
CA PRO A 53 4.85 -43.21 31.38
C PRO A 53 4.17 -44.30 30.58
N ASP A 54 2.84 -44.27 30.58
CA ASP A 54 1.96 -45.04 29.70
C ASP A 54 2.13 -44.57 28.26
N PRO A 55 2.51 -45.43 27.27
CA PRO A 55 2.90 -44.97 25.92
C PRO A 55 1.74 -44.66 24.97
N GLU A 56 0.49 -44.59 25.41
CA GLU A 56 -0.68 -44.42 24.54
C GLU A 56 -1.57 -43.19 24.81
N ARG A 57 -1.11 -42.18 25.47
CA ARG A 57 -1.81 -40.88 25.46
C ARG A 57 -1.16 -39.91 24.47
N ARG A 58 -1.64 -39.91 23.22
CA ARG A 58 -1.52 -38.73 22.37
C ARG A 58 -2.14 -37.55 23.13
N PRO A 59 -1.44 -36.43 23.30
CA PRO A 59 -2.08 -35.23 23.81
C PRO A 59 -3.16 -34.83 22.81
N SER A 60 -4.43 -35.01 23.21
CA SER A 60 -5.54 -34.36 22.55
C SER A 60 -5.22 -32.86 22.57
N GLN A 61 -4.94 -32.29 21.39
CA GLN A 61 -4.89 -30.85 21.22
C GLN A 61 -6.25 -30.33 21.69
N VAL A 62 -6.31 -29.82 22.91
CA VAL A 62 -7.40 -29.00 23.38
C VAL A 62 -7.35 -27.74 22.48
N GLN A 63 -8.16 -27.75 21.43
CA GLN A 63 -8.47 -26.55 20.67
C GLN A 63 -9.12 -25.59 21.65
N THR A 64 -8.33 -24.70 22.23
CA THR A 64 -8.87 -23.53 22.90
C THR A 64 -9.73 -22.77 21.87
N PRO A 65 -11.02 -22.48 22.17
CA PRO A 65 -11.83 -21.71 21.25
C PRO A 65 -11.09 -20.41 20.96
N SER A 66 -10.80 -20.14 19.68
CA SER A 66 -10.23 -18.86 19.26
C SER A 66 -11.16 -17.78 19.79
N SER A 67 -10.69 -16.95 20.70
CA SER A 67 -11.50 -15.86 21.21
C SER A 67 -11.90 -14.99 20.00
N ARG A 68 -13.14 -14.51 19.95
CA ARG A 68 -13.59 -13.56 18.90
C ARG A 68 -12.64 -12.37 18.77
N TRP A 69 -11.91 -12.05 19.82
CA TRP A 69 -10.86 -11.03 19.86
C TRP A 69 -9.65 -11.38 19.00
N ALA A 70 -9.22 -12.65 18.94
CA ALA A 70 -8.07 -13.04 18.11
C ALA A 70 -8.33 -12.89 16.60
N SER A 71 -9.59 -13.02 16.16
CA SER A 71 -9.94 -12.77 14.75
C SER A 71 -9.99 -11.27 14.38
N LEU A 72 -10.16 -10.37 15.35
CA LEU A 72 -10.22 -8.92 15.13
C LEU A 72 -8.88 -8.25 15.41
N PHE A 73 -8.16 -8.66 16.44
CA PHE A 73 -6.93 -8.01 16.91
C PHE A 73 -5.67 -8.84 16.67
N GLY A 74 -5.81 -10.06 16.15
CA GLY A 74 -4.68 -10.96 15.89
C GLY A 74 -4.04 -11.50 17.16
N GLY A 75 -2.82 -12.06 17.02
CA GLY A 75 -2.01 -12.60 18.08
C GLY A 75 -1.76 -14.11 17.93
N SER A 76 -0.96 -14.68 18.83
CA SER A 76 -0.55 -16.08 18.81
C SER A 76 -1.71 -17.09 18.90
N GLY A 77 -2.89 -16.67 19.39
CA GLY A 77 -4.12 -17.47 19.43
C GLY A 77 -4.92 -17.51 18.13
N THR A 78 -4.45 -16.86 17.06
CA THR A 78 -5.15 -16.83 15.77
C THR A 78 -5.08 -18.20 15.10
N THR A 79 -6.25 -18.81 14.86
CA THR A 79 -6.35 -20.08 14.12
C THR A 79 -6.39 -19.81 12.62
N VAL A 80 -5.41 -20.33 11.90
CA VAL A 80 -5.36 -20.22 10.44
C VAL A 80 -6.35 -21.20 9.81
N GLY A 81 -7.13 -20.76 8.84
CA GLY A 81 -8.07 -21.59 8.10
C GLY A 81 -7.38 -22.46 7.03
N PRO A 82 -8.13 -23.38 6.39
CA PRO A 82 -7.61 -24.23 5.33
C PRO A 82 -7.23 -23.40 4.09
N ARG A 83 -6.33 -23.96 3.30
CA ARG A 83 -5.89 -23.40 2.03
C ARG A 83 -7.01 -23.42 0.99
N ILE A 84 -6.98 -22.43 0.09
CA ILE A 84 -7.94 -22.33 -1.03
C ILE A 84 -7.48 -23.17 -2.22
N ALA A 85 -6.17 -23.27 -2.41
CA ALA A 85 -5.52 -24.01 -3.48
C ALA A 85 -4.35 -24.82 -2.91
N ASP A 86 -3.98 -25.88 -3.62
CA ASP A 86 -2.81 -26.69 -3.29
C ASP A 86 -1.53 -25.88 -3.38
N LEU A 87 -0.50 -26.36 -2.68
CA LEU A 87 0.83 -25.77 -2.76
C LEU A 87 1.36 -25.84 -4.20
N PRO A 88 2.04 -24.78 -4.68
CA PRO A 88 2.81 -24.85 -5.90
C PRO A 88 3.85 -25.96 -5.84
N ASP A 89 4.11 -26.65 -6.95
CA ASP A 89 5.00 -27.84 -6.98
C ASP A 89 6.43 -27.55 -6.50
N PHE A 90 6.91 -26.31 -6.66
CA PHE A 90 8.23 -25.91 -6.15
C PHE A 90 8.26 -25.83 -4.61
N VAL A 91 7.13 -25.52 -3.96
CA VAL A 91 7.03 -25.50 -2.50
C VAL A 91 6.77 -26.90 -1.94
N LYS A 92 6.01 -27.74 -2.66
CA LYS A 92 5.77 -29.15 -2.29
C LYS A 92 7.06 -29.95 -2.15
N ARG A 93 8.10 -29.64 -2.94
CA ARG A 93 9.40 -30.29 -2.85
C ARG A 93 10.17 -29.99 -1.56
N GLU A 94 9.87 -28.86 -0.92
CA GLU A 94 10.54 -28.41 0.31
C GLU A 94 9.79 -28.79 1.59
N VAL A 95 8.52 -29.17 1.48
CA VAL A 95 7.64 -29.49 2.62
C VAL A 95 7.28 -30.97 2.55
N SER A 96 7.49 -31.71 3.65
CA SER A 96 7.08 -33.12 3.71
C SER A 96 5.56 -33.26 3.75
N ASP A 97 5.01 -34.31 3.14
CA ASP A 97 3.56 -34.58 3.00
C ASP A 97 2.74 -34.56 4.31
N SER A 98 3.41 -34.61 5.47
CA SER A 98 2.77 -34.54 6.79
C SER A 98 2.55 -33.12 7.34
N GLU A 99 3.09 -32.09 6.67
CA GLU A 99 3.12 -30.70 7.15
C GLU A 99 2.32 -29.71 6.29
N ASP A 100 1.33 -30.16 5.53
CA ASP A 100 0.53 -29.34 4.59
C ASP A 100 -0.35 -28.26 5.25
N SER A 101 -0.23 -28.01 6.55
CA SER A 101 -0.95 -26.94 7.22
C SER A 101 -0.27 -25.59 7.01
N SER A 102 -1.05 -24.54 6.69
CA SER A 102 -0.54 -23.16 6.52
C SER A 102 0.23 -22.67 7.76
N SER A 103 -0.14 -23.15 8.96
CA SER A 103 0.55 -22.85 10.21
C SER A 103 1.93 -23.51 10.31
N ALA A 104 2.08 -24.74 9.82
CA ALA A 104 3.37 -25.42 9.78
C ALA A 104 4.33 -24.75 8.80
N ILE A 105 3.84 -24.37 7.62
CA ILE A 105 4.64 -23.62 6.61
C ILE A 105 5.08 -22.28 7.19
N LEU A 106 4.19 -21.53 7.83
CA LEU A 106 4.53 -20.26 8.46
C LEU A 106 5.58 -20.45 9.56
N ASN A 107 5.41 -21.42 10.45
CA ASN A 107 6.38 -21.69 11.52
C ASN A 107 7.74 -22.15 10.96
N LYS A 108 7.77 -22.93 9.87
CA LYS A 108 8.99 -23.34 9.18
C LYS A 108 9.71 -22.15 8.54
N GLN A 109 8.97 -21.22 7.92
CA GLN A 109 9.55 -20.00 7.38
C GLN A 109 10.13 -19.10 8.49
N LEU A 110 9.45 -19.00 9.63
CA LEU A 110 9.96 -18.24 10.79
C LEU A 110 11.25 -18.87 11.34
N ALA A 111 11.27 -20.21 11.48
CA ALA A 111 12.44 -20.94 11.97
C ALA A 111 13.62 -20.91 11.01
N ALA A 112 13.37 -20.91 9.69
CA ALA A 112 14.42 -20.85 8.66
C ALA A 112 15.15 -19.50 8.63
N GLU A 113 14.54 -18.43 9.11
CA GLU A 113 15.17 -17.11 9.19
C GLU A 113 15.92 -16.87 10.51
N GLU A 114 15.73 -17.74 11.52
CA GLU A 114 16.48 -17.67 12.78
C GLU A 114 17.95 -18.09 12.55
N GLY A 115 18.84 -17.10 12.59
CA GLY A 115 20.28 -17.33 12.46
C GLY A 115 20.91 -16.94 11.11
N GLU A 116 20.10 -16.56 10.10
CA GLU A 116 20.62 -16.09 8.81
C GLU A 116 21.16 -14.65 8.89
N GLN A 117 22.19 -14.34 8.08
CA GLN A 117 22.81 -13.01 8.03
C GLN A 117 21.88 -11.92 7.48
N ILE A 118 20.92 -12.30 6.64
CA ILE A 118 19.93 -11.41 6.06
C ILE A 118 18.55 -11.92 6.46
N GLN A 119 17.95 -11.26 7.46
CA GLN A 119 16.59 -11.55 7.89
C GLN A 119 15.62 -10.62 7.16
N TYR A 120 14.63 -11.21 6.48
CA TYR A 120 13.58 -10.44 5.80
C TYR A 120 12.42 -10.08 6.74
N ARG A 121 12.11 -10.94 7.73
CA ARG A 121 11.01 -10.76 8.69
C ARG A 121 11.47 -10.04 9.95
N THR A 122 11.74 -8.74 9.83
CA THR A 122 12.28 -7.95 10.94
C THR A 122 11.29 -6.99 11.58
N CYS A 123 10.13 -6.76 10.94
CA CYS A 123 9.17 -5.76 11.36
C CYS A 123 8.29 -6.24 12.52
N SER A 124 8.33 -5.54 13.66
CA SER A 124 7.32 -5.66 14.70
C SER A 124 6.03 -4.95 14.28
N TRP A 125 4.89 -5.26 14.92
CA TRP A 125 3.62 -4.60 14.58
C TRP A 125 3.69 -3.07 14.74
N GLN A 126 4.49 -2.52 15.67
CA GLN A 126 4.67 -1.08 15.83
C GLN A 126 5.43 -0.47 14.64
N LYS A 127 6.50 -1.16 14.16
CA LYS A 127 7.21 -0.72 12.95
C LYS A 127 6.30 -0.79 11.72
N THR A 128 5.52 -1.87 11.61
CA THR A 128 4.56 -2.01 10.53
C THR A 128 3.47 -0.94 10.60
N ALA A 129 2.95 -0.60 11.78
CA ALA A 129 2.02 0.52 11.94
C ALA A 129 2.63 1.85 11.49
N GLY A 130 3.90 2.11 11.85
CA GLY A 130 4.63 3.30 11.37
C GLY A 130 4.82 3.33 9.86
N LEU A 131 5.09 2.19 9.23
CA LEU A 131 5.20 2.07 7.78
C LEU A 131 3.85 2.30 7.09
N LEU A 132 2.78 1.68 7.58
CA LEU A 132 1.41 1.91 7.09
C LEU A 132 1.05 3.39 7.22
N PHE A 133 1.27 3.99 8.39
CA PHE A 133 1.01 5.40 8.60
C PHE A 133 1.78 6.29 7.59
N SER A 134 3.03 5.93 7.26
CA SER A 134 3.82 6.69 6.29
C SER A 134 3.31 6.58 4.85
N GLU A 135 2.63 5.50 4.52
CA GLU A 135 2.04 5.28 3.21
C GLU A 135 0.68 5.97 3.07
N TYR A 136 -0.17 5.84 4.08
CA TYR A 136 -1.54 6.35 4.07
C TYR A 136 -1.64 7.84 4.38
N ILE A 137 -0.80 8.38 5.29
CA ILE A 137 -0.73 9.83 5.53
C ILE A 137 0.09 10.46 4.41
N CYS A 138 -0.53 10.64 3.28
CA CYS A 138 0.07 11.15 2.06
C CYS A 138 -0.61 12.45 1.60
N LEU A 139 -0.17 12.94 0.45
CA LEU A 139 -0.67 14.18 -0.13
C LEU A 139 -2.19 14.17 -0.40
N ALA A 140 -2.79 13.00 -0.64
CA ALA A 140 -4.20 12.86 -0.98
C ALA A 140 -5.13 13.37 0.13
N ILE A 141 -4.67 13.47 1.39
CA ILE A 141 -5.43 14.09 2.49
C ILE A 141 -5.87 15.53 2.16
N MET A 142 -5.11 16.25 1.33
CA MET A 142 -5.43 17.61 0.91
C MET A 142 -6.61 17.70 -0.07
N SER A 143 -7.24 16.58 -0.45
CA SER A 143 -8.50 16.54 -1.19
C SER A 143 -9.75 16.56 -0.29
N PHE A 144 -9.61 16.21 1.01
CA PHE A 144 -10.76 16.11 1.94
C PHE A 144 -11.55 17.40 2.10
N PRO A 145 -10.92 18.58 2.30
CA PRO A 145 -11.66 19.83 2.41
C PRO A 145 -12.57 20.09 1.20
N TRP A 146 -12.05 19.85 0.00
CA TRP A 146 -12.82 19.94 -1.24
C TRP A 146 -13.94 18.88 -1.30
N SER A 147 -13.66 17.65 -0.92
CA SER A 147 -14.68 16.60 -0.90
C SER A 147 -15.82 16.93 0.08
N TYR A 148 -15.50 17.55 1.22
CA TYR A 148 -16.50 18.00 2.19
C TYR A 148 -17.30 19.20 1.69
N SER A 149 -16.71 20.09 0.89
CA SER A 149 -17.47 21.19 0.28
C SER A 149 -18.49 20.69 -0.75
N VAL A 150 -18.19 19.62 -1.47
CA VAL A 150 -19.07 19.03 -2.47
C VAL A 150 -20.17 18.20 -1.82
N LEU A 151 -19.82 17.34 -0.85
CA LEU A 151 -20.75 16.42 -0.20
C LEU A 151 -21.54 17.06 0.95
N GLY A 152 -21.09 18.22 1.44
CA GLY A 152 -21.48 18.76 2.73
C GLY A 152 -20.68 18.13 3.87
N LEU A 153 -20.50 18.90 4.96
CA LEU A 153 -19.65 18.49 6.08
C LEU A 153 -20.14 17.18 6.73
N VAL A 154 -21.44 17.05 6.97
CA VAL A 154 -21.99 15.89 7.70
C VAL A 154 -21.91 14.60 6.87
N PRO A 155 -22.40 14.54 5.63
CA PRO A 155 -22.21 13.35 4.77
C PRO A 155 -20.73 13.04 4.51
N GLY A 156 -19.89 14.06 4.35
CA GLY A 156 -18.45 13.87 4.15
C GLY A 156 -17.78 13.18 5.33
N LEU A 157 -18.05 13.60 6.57
CA LEU A 157 -17.53 12.97 7.78
C LEU A 157 -18.08 11.55 7.96
N ILE A 158 -19.39 11.34 7.75
CA ILE A 158 -19.99 10.00 7.83
C ILE A 158 -19.33 9.07 6.80
N LEU A 159 -19.16 9.53 5.58
CA LEU A 159 -18.53 8.75 4.51
C LEU A 159 -17.08 8.40 4.83
N THR A 160 -16.32 9.34 5.42
CA THR A 160 -14.95 9.09 5.87
C THR A 160 -14.89 7.91 6.84
N VAL A 161 -15.77 7.88 7.86
CA VAL A 161 -15.82 6.78 8.83
C VAL A 161 -16.32 5.48 8.19
N VAL A 162 -17.33 5.53 7.34
CA VAL A 162 -17.89 4.35 6.66
C VAL A 162 -16.85 3.71 5.75
N VAL A 163 -16.15 4.51 4.94
CA VAL A 163 -15.07 4.00 4.05
C VAL A 163 -13.95 3.39 4.87
N ALA A 164 -13.51 4.05 5.96
CA ALA A 164 -12.47 3.51 6.84
C ALA A 164 -12.87 2.13 7.42
N ILE A 165 -14.12 1.95 7.86
CA ILE A 165 -14.62 0.67 8.38
C ILE A 165 -14.65 -0.39 7.27
N ILE A 166 -15.09 -0.04 6.07
CA ILE A 166 -15.13 -0.96 4.92
C ILE A 166 -13.70 -1.41 4.56
N VAL A 167 -12.77 -0.47 4.46
CA VAL A 167 -11.37 -0.76 4.11
C VAL A 167 -10.67 -1.57 5.21
N LEU A 168 -10.93 -1.28 6.48
CA LEU A 168 -10.47 -2.10 7.59
C LEU A 168 -10.95 -3.55 7.45
N TYR A 169 -12.24 -3.75 7.14
CA TYR A 169 -12.81 -5.07 6.93
C TYR A 169 -12.14 -5.80 5.75
N THR A 170 -12.01 -5.16 4.58
CA THR A 170 -11.38 -5.77 3.41
C THR A 170 -9.91 -6.08 3.65
N SER A 171 -9.20 -5.25 4.42
CA SER A 171 -7.81 -5.49 4.83
C SER A 171 -7.67 -6.66 5.82
N LEU A 172 -8.66 -6.89 6.71
CA LEU A 172 -8.70 -8.07 7.56
C LEU A 172 -8.97 -9.36 6.75
N VAL A 173 -9.81 -9.29 5.71
CA VAL A 173 -10.02 -10.40 4.77
C VAL A 173 -8.73 -10.72 4.01
N LEU A 174 -8.02 -9.69 3.54
CA LEU A 174 -6.70 -9.82 2.91
C LEU A 174 -5.69 -10.48 3.86
N TRP A 175 -5.62 -10.02 5.09
CA TRP A 175 -4.73 -10.58 6.11
C TRP A 175 -5.02 -12.07 6.36
N GLU A 176 -6.29 -12.45 6.54
CA GLU A 176 -6.68 -13.85 6.69
C GLU A 176 -6.26 -14.68 5.47
N PHE A 177 -6.43 -14.12 4.26
CA PHE A 177 -5.99 -14.75 3.02
C PHE A 177 -4.48 -14.99 2.99
N CYS A 178 -3.67 -13.98 3.35
CA CYS A 178 -2.21 -14.11 3.42
C CYS A 178 -1.75 -15.12 4.48
N LEU A 179 -2.45 -15.24 5.62
CA LEU A 179 -2.14 -16.26 6.62
C LEU A 179 -2.41 -17.68 6.10
N ARG A 180 -3.46 -17.86 5.29
CA ARG A 180 -3.77 -19.17 4.67
C ARG A 180 -2.76 -19.53 3.56
N HIS A 181 -2.10 -18.52 2.99
CA HIS A 181 -1.16 -18.63 1.86
C HIS A 181 0.13 -17.86 2.13
N PRO A 182 0.96 -18.28 3.10
CA PRO A 182 2.18 -17.57 3.49
C PRO A 182 3.27 -17.56 2.41
N GLU A 183 3.13 -18.36 1.36
CA GLU A 183 4.01 -18.37 0.19
C GLU A 183 3.82 -17.18 -0.75
N LEU A 184 2.67 -16.51 -0.70
CA LEU A 184 2.36 -15.37 -1.56
C LEU A 184 3.05 -14.11 -1.03
N ARG A 185 3.68 -13.37 -1.91
CA ARG A 185 4.44 -12.15 -1.57
C ARG A 185 3.92 -10.89 -2.23
N ASP A 186 3.17 -11.04 -3.32
CA ASP A 186 2.64 -9.90 -4.08
C ASP A 186 1.18 -10.11 -4.49
N VAL A 187 0.53 -9.00 -4.84
CA VAL A 187 -0.88 -8.97 -5.21
C VAL A 187 -1.15 -9.69 -6.54
N CYS A 188 -0.15 -9.87 -7.40
CA CYS A 188 -0.34 -10.51 -8.71
C CYS A 188 -0.55 -12.02 -8.56
N ASP A 189 0.21 -12.64 -7.65
CA ASP A 189 0.04 -14.05 -7.31
C ASP A 189 -1.30 -14.28 -6.61
N ILE A 190 -1.73 -13.33 -5.76
CA ILE A 190 -3.08 -13.33 -5.15
C ILE A 190 -4.14 -13.28 -6.25
N GLY A 191 -4.03 -12.34 -7.20
CA GLY A 191 -4.97 -12.20 -8.31
C GLY A 191 -5.09 -13.48 -9.14
N GLN A 192 -3.97 -14.12 -9.46
CA GLN A 192 -3.98 -15.41 -10.16
C GLN A 192 -4.72 -16.49 -9.34
N MET A 193 -4.42 -16.59 -8.06
CA MET A 193 -5.05 -17.56 -7.18
C MET A 193 -6.55 -17.32 -7.03
N LEU A 194 -6.98 -16.07 -6.89
CA LEU A 194 -8.40 -15.72 -6.78
C LEU A 194 -9.19 -16.12 -8.03
N PHE A 195 -8.60 -16.05 -9.20
CA PHE A 195 -9.21 -16.42 -10.48
C PHE A 195 -8.78 -17.81 -10.96
N TRP A 196 -8.80 -18.80 -10.05
CA TRP A 196 -8.60 -20.24 -10.31
C TRP A 196 -7.26 -20.57 -10.99
N GLY A 197 -6.21 -19.85 -10.66
CA GLY A 197 -4.85 -20.08 -11.18
C GLY A 197 -4.66 -19.72 -12.65
N LYS A 198 -5.59 -18.97 -13.26
CA LYS A 198 -5.52 -18.60 -14.68
C LYS A 198 -4.40 -17.59 -14.93
N GLU A 199 -3.56 -17.83 -15.93
CA GLU A 199 -2.43 -16.96 -16.29
C GLU A 199 -2.87 -15.54 -16.71
N TRP A 200 -4.02 -15.44 -17.43
CA TRP A 200 -4.54 -14.13 -17.81
C TRP A 200 -4.81 -13.21 -16.61
N ALA A 201 -5.27 -13.79 -15.49
CA ALA A 201 -5.56 -13.03 -14.27
C ALA A 201 -4.28 -12.48 -13.65
N TRP A 202 -3.20 -13.25 -13.69
CA TRP A 202 -1.89 -12.78 -13.27
C TRP A 202 -1.42 -11.59 -14.12
N TRP A 203 -1.49 -11.70 -15.45
CA TRP A 203 -1.10 -10.63 -16.36
C TRP A 203 -1.97 -9.38 -16.22
N ALA A 204 -3.30 -9.56 -16.10
CA ALA A 204 -4.22 -8.45 -15.87
C ALA A 204 -3.90 -7.72 -14.55
N THR A 205 -3.66 -8.48 -13.46
CA THR A 205 -3.29 -7.91 -12.17
C THR A 205 -1.93 -7.20 -12.24
N ALA A 206 -0.96 -7.78 -12.95
CA ALA A 206 0.37 -7.18 -13.11
C ALA A 206 0.33 -5.85 -13.89
N VAL A 207 -0.48 -5.79 -14.95
CA VAL A 207 -0.70 -4.55 -15.71
C VAL A 207 -1.37 -3.49 -14.82
N CYS A 208 -2.45 -3.85 -14.12
CA CYS A 208 -3.13 -2.94 -13.19
C CYS A 208 -2.18 -2.47 -12.07
N PHE A 209 -1.34 -3.35 -11.52
CA PHE A 209 -0.36 -3.03 -10.50
C PHE A 209 0.68 -2.00 -10.98
N ILE A 210 1.27 -2.23 -12.16
CA ILE A 210 2.27 -1.31 -12.74
C ILE A 210 1.61 0.03 -13.08
N LEU A 211 0.41 0.01 -13.68
CA LEU A 211 -0.32 1.23 -14.00
C LEU A 211 -0.68 2.02 -12.75
N ASN A 212 -1.24 1.40 -11.71
CA ASN A 212 -1.54 2.07 -10.45
C ASN A 212 -0.31 2.80 -9.90
N ASN A 213 0.82 2.11 -9.80
CA ASN A 213 2.05 2.70 -9.29
C ASN A 213 2.56 3.84 -10.18
N THR A 214 2.37 3.74 -11.50
CA THR A 214 2.77 4.78 -12.45
C THR A 214 1.86 6.00 -12.36
N PHE A 215 0.56 5.81 -12.13
CA PHE A 215 -0.37 6.91 -11.87
C PHE A 215 -0.02 7.64 -10.56
N ILE A 216 0.37 6.90 -9.51
CA ILE A 216 0.87 7.49 -8.26
C ILE A 216 2.14 8.33 -8.53
N GLN A 217 3.09 7.81 -9.31
CA GLN A 217 4.25 8.60 -9.75
C GLN A 217 3.82 9.87 -10.50
N GLY A 218 2.82 9.78 -11.39
CA GLY A 218 2.24 10.90 -12.12
C GLY A 218 1.63 11.96 -11.19
N LEU A 219 0.94 11.54 -10.12
CA LEU A 219 0.43 12.43 -9.09
C LEU A 219 1.57 13.23 -8.43
N HIS A 220 2.69 12.59 -8.13
CA HIS A 220 3.85 13.26 -7.53
C HIS A 220 4.55 14.20 -8.49
N VAL A 221 4.61 13.90 -9.80
CA VAL A 221 5.09 14.84 -10.83
C VAL A 221 4.18 16.06 -10.91
N LEU A 222 2.85 15.84 -10.97
CA LEU A 222 1.86 16.92 -11.04
C LEU A 222 1.98 17.87 -9.84
N VAL A 223 2.04 17.34 -8.63
CA VAL A 223 2.07 18.16 -7.42
C VAL A 223 3.43 18.80 -7.21
N GLY A 224 4.52 18.13 -7.58
CA GLY A 224 5.85 18.73 -7.59
C GLY A 224 5.95 19.92 -8.54
N ALA A 225 5.35 19.83 -9.73
CA ALA A 225 5.27 20.97 -10.67
C ALA A 225 4.41 22.11 -10.11
N LYS A 226 3.26 21.80 -9.50
CA LYS A 226 2.42 22.80 -8.80
C LYS A 226 3.18 23.49 -7.67
N TYR A 227 3.95 22.73 -6.89
CA TYR A 227 4.81 23.28 -5.85
C TYR A 227 5.82 24.30 -6.42
N LEU A 228 6.58 23.92 -7.46
CA LEU A 228 7.57 24.80 -8.07
C LEU A 228 6.92 26.04 -8.68
N ASN A 229 5.77 25.90 -9.33
CA ASN A 229 4.99 27.04 -9.82
C ASN A 229 4.54 28.00 -8.69
N THR A 230 4.12 27.43 -7.55
CA THR A 230 3.68 28.21 -6.38
C THR A 230 4.84 28.98 -5.72
N MET A 231 6.04 28.38 -5.71
CA MET A 231 7.22 29.01 -5.09
C MET A 231 7.84 30.11 -5.95
N THR A 232 7.81 29.97 -7.27
CA THR A 232 8.42 30.88 -8.24
C THR A 232 7.43 31.91 -8.73
N ALA A 233 6.96 32.85 -7.90
CA ALA A 233 5.96 33.87 -8.25
C ALA A 233 6.11 34.43 -9.67
N ALA A 234 4.97 34.63 -10.35
CA ALA A 234 4.86 34.73 -11.78
C ALA A 234 5.02 36.17 -12.31
N ASP A 235 6.20 36.70 -12.48
CA ASP A 235 6.38 37.95 -13.16
C ASP A 235 6.85 37.83 -14.62
N ASP A 236 7.14 36.63 -15.13
CA ASP A 236 7.54 36.42 -16.52
C ASP A 236 6.50 35.61 -17.31
N VAL A 237 5.72 36.32 -18.06
CA VAL A 237 4.82 35.82 -19.10
C VAL A 237 5.67 35.37 -20.29
N GLY A 238 5.93 34.07 -20.46
CA GLY A 238 6.56 33.62 -21.70
C GLY A 238 7.30 32.28 -21.67
N SER A 239 7.63 31.73 -20.50
CA SER A 239 8.27 30.41 -20.43
C SER A 239 7.26 29.28 -20.21
N CYS A 240 7.47 28.15 -20.87
CA CYS A 240 6.68 26.92 -20.67
C CYS A 240 6.99 26.29 -19.30
N ARG A 241 6.65 26.99 -18.21
CA ARG A 241 7.09 26.70 -16.84
C ARG A 241 6.56 25.37 -16.33
N THR A 242 5.28 25.08 -16.51
CA THR A 242 4.67 23.86 -15.99
C THR A 242 5.31 22.63 -16.58
N VAL A 243 5.53 22.58 -17.90
CA VAL A 243 6.22 21.46 -18.56
C VAL A 243 7.67 21.35 -18.06
N MET A 244 8.38 22.49 -17.99
CA MET A 244 9.77 22.51 -17.50
C MET A 244 9.86 22.00 -16.06
N PHE A 245 9.00 22.47 -15.16
CA PHE A 245 8.99 22.01 -13.76
C PHE A 245 8.59 20.54 -13.64
N SER A 246 7.65 20.05 -14.45
CA SER A 246 7.30 18.63 -14.50
C SER A 246 8.49 17.78 -14.93
N VAL A 247 9.27 18.22 -15.94
CA VAL A 247 10.50 17.54 -16.36
C VAL A 247 11.55 17.54 -15.24
N ILE A 248 11.75 18.69 -14.57
CA ILE A 248 12.71 18.81 -13.45
C ILE A 248 12.34 17.83 -12.32
N VAL A 249 11.06 17.82 -11.91
CA VAL A 249 10.57 16.90 -10.86
C VAL A 249 10.76 15.45 -11.30
N THR A 250 10.43 15.12 -12.53
CA THR A 250 10.61 13.77 -13.10
C THR A 250 12.06 13.32 -13.02
N ILE A 251 13.01 14.18 -13.39
CA ILE A 251 14.45 13.88 -13.33
C ILE A 251 14.92 13.70 -11.88
N ILE A 252 14.51 14.58 -10.97
CA ILE A 252 14.86 14.50 -9.54
C ILE A 252 14.35 13.17 -8.95
N CYS A 253 13.09 12.83 -9.22
CA CYS A 253 12.48 11.60 -8.74
C CYS A 253 13.10 10.35 -9.40
N TRP A 254 13.42 10.40 -10.69
CA TRP A 254 14.13 9.30 -11.36
C TRP A 254 15.50 9.02 -10.70
N ILE A 255 16.30 10.08 -10.46
CA ILE A 255 17.60 9.98 -9.77
C ILE A 255 17.40 9.45 -8.35
N GLY A 256 16.39 9.97 -7.62
CA GLY A 256 16.04 9.53 -6.27
C GLY A 256 15.60 8.06 -6.19
N SER A 257 15.10 7.49 -7.30
CA SER A 257 14.65 6.09 -7.38
C SER A 257 15.79 5.10 -7.70
N LEU A 258 16.98 5.57 -8.11
CA LEU A 258 18.09 4.70 -8.52
C LEU A 258 18.58 3.74 -7.43
N PRO A 259 18.59 4.06 -6.12
CA PRO A 259 19.01 3.11 -5.09
C PRO A 259 18.18 1.82 -5.13
N ARG A 260 18.88 0.67 -5.16
CA ARG A 260 18.26 -0.67 -5.25
C ARG A 260 17.88 -1.26 -3.89
N THR A 261 18.31 -0.64 -2.78
CA THR A 261 18.15 -1.15 -1.41
C THR A 261 16.97 -0.50 -0.70
N PHE A 262 16.13 -1.31 -0.04
CA PHE A 262 14.97 -0.82 0.72
C PHE A 262 15.31 -0.22 2.09
N ASP A 263 16.46 -0.55 2.67
CA ASP A 263 16.80 -0.03 4.02
C ASP A 263 16.87 1.51 4.06
N MET A 264 17.46 2.10 3.04
CA MET A 264 17.48 3.56 2.89
C MET A 264 16.07 4.12 2.66
N MET A 265 15.25 3.43 1.85
CA MET A 265 13.87 3.83 1.58
C MET A 265 12.99 3.78 2.83
N ALA A 266 13.12 2.78 3.70
CA ALA A 266 12.35 2.69 4.94
C ALA A 266 12.65 3.85 5.91
N LYS A 267 13.92 4.26 6.02
CA LYS A 267 14.32 5.41 6.85
C LYS A 267 13.76 6.72 6.28
N LEU A 268 13.85 6.91 4.97
CA LEU A 268 13.28 8.07 4.29
C LEU A 268 11.75 8.11 4.41
N GLY A 269 11.08 6.95 4.39
CA GLY A 269 9.63 6.84 4.59
C GLY A 269 9.17 7.36 5.93
N THR A 270 9.84 6.96 7.00
CA THR A 270 9.51 7.46 8.35
C THR A 270 9.70 8.97 8.46
N ALA A 271 10.80 9.51 7.89
CA ALA A 271 11.02 10.95 7.84
C ALA A 271 9.94 11.65 7.01
N SER A 272 9.59 11.11 5.85
CA SER A 272 8.52 11.60 4.97
C SER A 272 7.19 11.70 5.71
N ALA A 273 6.77 10.64 6.43
CA ALA A 273 5.53 10.65 7.20
C ALA A 273 5.49 11.75 8.26
N PHE A 274 6.61 11.97 8.96
CA PHE A 274 6.74 13.04 9.95
C PHE A 274 6.56 14.42 9.31
N PHE A 275 7.23 14.68 8.18
CA PHE A 275 7.10 15.93 7.45
C PHE A 275 5.71 16.13 6.87
N THR A 276 5.06 15.07 6.37
CA THR A 276 3.66 15.13 5.91
C THR A 276 2.74 15.51 7.05
N PHE A 277 2.88 14.86 8.20
CA PHE A 277 2.05 15.17 9.37
C PHE A 277 2.19 16.63 9.79
N ILE A 278 3.43 17.17 9.83
CA ILE A 278 3.68 18.60 10.08
C ILE A 278 3.00 19.46 9.01
N SER A 279 3.15 19.12 7.74
CA SER A 279 2.57 19.88 6.62
C SER A 279 1.05 20.02 6.73
N VAL A 280 0.35 18.89 6.97
CA VAL A 280 -1.12 18.90 7.06
C VAL A 280 -1.62 19.56 8.34
N LEU A 281 -0.88 19.42 9.45
CA LEU A 281 -1.18 20.11 10.70
C LEU A 281 -1.01 21.62 10.54
N LEU A 282 0.08 22.07 9.92
CA LEU A 282 0.30 23.48 9.60
C LEU A 282 -0.79 24.03 8.68
N ALA A 283 -1.20 23.25 7.67
CA ALA A 283 -2.28 23.69 6.78
C ALA A 283 -3.59 23.91 7.57
N ALA A 284 -3.94 23.02 8.50
CA ALA A 284 -5.12 23.20 9.34
C ALA A 284 -4.99 24.40 10.30
N ILE A 285 -3.83 24.57 10.93
CA ILE A 285 -3.57 25.73 11.82
C ILE A 285 -3.61 27.04 11.02
N PHE A 286 -2.95 27.10 9.87
CA PHE A 286 -2.89 28.30 9.06
C PHE A 286 -4.24 28.67 8.47
N ALA A 287 -5.07 27.69 8.09
CA ALA A 287 -6.45 27.94 7.71
C ALA A 287 -7.27 28.58 8.84
N ALA A 288 -6.99 28.21 10.09
CA ALA A 288 -7.70 28.75 11.24
C ALA A 288 -7.22 30.14 11.69
N ILE A 289 -5.95 30.50 11.47
CA ILE A 289 -5.37 31.77 11.95
C ILE A 289 -5.27 32.85 10.87
N GLN A 290 -5.38 32.48 9.58
CA GLN A 290 -5.36 33.47 8.47
C GLN A 290 -6.58 34.39 8.56
N THR A 291 -6.42 35.63 8.17
CA THR A 291 -7.49 36.62 8.21
C THR A 291 -8.58 36.31 7.20
N HIS A 292 -8.18 35.91 6.00
CA HIS A 292 -9.08 35.53 4.91
C HIS A 292 -8.47 34.39 4.09
N PRO A 293 -9.27 33.48 3.50
CA PRO A 293 -8.76 32.48 2.58
C PRO A 293 -8.18 33.11 1.31
N ALA A 294 -7.28 32.40 0.64
CA ALA A 294 -6.70 32.86 -0.60
C ALA A 294 -7.79 33.17 -1.65
N GLY A 295 -7.66 34.28 -2.34
CA GLY A 295 -8.63 34.74 -3.35
C GLY A 295 -9.91 35.32 -2.74
N TYR A 296 -9.91 35.67 -1.45
CA TYR A 296 -11.05 36.29 -0.81
C TYR A 296 -11.48 37.58 -1.52
N ASP A 297 -12.75 37.61 -1.92
CA ASP A 297 -13.39 38.76 -2.58
C ASP A 297 -14.84 38.86 -2.09
N LEU A 298 -15.07 39.68 -1.08
CA LEU A 298 -16.39 39.86 -0.46
C LEU A 298 -17.46 40.29 -1.46
N ALA A 299 -17.08 41.13 -2.44
CA ALA A 299 -18.01 41.66 -3.42
C ALA A 299 -18.47 40.63 -4.46
N LYS A 300 -17.60 39.67 -4.82
CA LYS A 300 -17.91 38.65 -5.84
C LYS A 300 -18.36 37.33 -5.27
N LEU A 301 -17.70 36.84 -4.21
CA LEU A 301 -17.88 35.50 -3.69
C LEU A 301 -18.53 35.46 -2.29
N GLY A 302 -18.56 36.61 -1.58
CA GLY A 302 -19.10 36.70 -0.22
C GLY A 302 -18.21 36.08 0.85
N GLU A 303 -18.76 35.95 2.06
CA GLU A 303 -18.11 35.28 3.19
C GLU A 303 -18.02 33.75 2.97
N PRO A 304 -17.02 33.07 3.55
CA PRO A 304 -16.92 31.62 3.50
C PRO A 304 -18.17 30.95 4.09
N ILE A 305 -18.88 30.17 3.28
CA ILE A 305 -20.10 29.46 3.69
C ILE A 305 -19.82 27.97 3.80
N VAL A 306 -20.05 27.41 4.97
CA VAL A 306 -19.98 25.96 5.24
C VAL A 306 -21.38 25.37 5.21
N THR A 307 -21.57 24.33 4.42
CA THR A 307 -22.86 23.64 4.33
C THR A 307 -22.81 22.28 5.01
N ALA A 308 -23.82 21.99 5.82
CA ALA A 308 -23.93 20.69 6.49
C ALA A 308 -24.28 19.56 5.51
N VAL A 309 -25.00 19.88 4.42
CA VAL A 309 -25.45 18.97 3.38
C VAL A 309 -25.04 19.49 2.01
N PRO A 310 -25.06 18.67 0.94
CA PRO A 310 -24.67 19.12 -0.40
C PRO A 310 -25.45 20.35 -0.85
N VAL A 311 -24.76 21.27 -1.53
CA VAL A 311 -25.39 22.47 -2.09
C VAL A 311 -26.35 22.06 -3.21
N LYS A 312 -27.50 22.75 -3.31
CA LYS A 312 -28.42 22.54 -4.44
C LYS A 312 -27.70 22.79 -5.77
N GLY A 313 -27.76 21.81 -6.66
CA GLY A 313 -27.07 21.89 -7.96
C GLY A 313 -25.74 21.13 -8.01
N THR A 314 -25.30 20.52 -6.91
CA THR A 314 -24.16 19.58 -6.93
C THR A 314 -24.46 18.47 -7.94
N THR A 315 -23.60 18.34 -8.96
CA THR A 315 -23.77 17.33 -9.99
C THR A 315 -23.41 15.95 -9.48
N PHE A 316 -23.97 14.90 -10.08
CA PHE A 316 -23.59 13.53 -9.80
C PHE A 316 -22.08 13.30 -10.02
N VAL A 317 -21.49 13.90 -11.06
CA VAL A 317 -20.07 13.81 -11.39
C VAL A 317 -19.21 14.33 -10.24
N ASN A 318 -19.51 15.52 -9.72
CA ASN A 318 -18.78 16.10 -8.60
C ASN A 318 -18.94 15.28 -7.32
N GLY A 319 -20.17 14.84 -6.99
CA GLY A 319 -20.43 14.01 -5.81
C GLY A 319 -19.69 12.67 -5.86
N MET A 320 -19.71 12.00 -7.00
CA MET A 320 -18.98 10.74 -7.20
C MET A 320 -17.47 10.94 -7.16
N SER A 321 -16.96 12.02 -7.75
CA SER A 321 -15.53 12.38 -7.69
C SER A 321 -15.08 12.62 -6.24
N ALA A 322 -15.88 13.32 -5.44
CA ALA A 322 -15.60 13.56 -4.02
C ALA A 322 -15.59 12.24 -3.21
N PHE A 323 -16.53 11.33 -3.50
CA PHE A 323 -16.55 10.00 -2.89
C PHE A 323 -15.30 9.20 -3.25
N LEU A 324 -14.93 9.16 -4.52
CA LEU A 324 -13.74 8.46 -5.00
C LEU A 324 -12.46 9.00 -4.36
N ASN A 325 -12.34 10.32 -4.18
CA ASN A 325 -11.19 10.95 -3.53
C ASN A 325 -11.06 10.55 -2.06
N ILE A 326 -12.17 10.50 -1.31
CA ILE A 326 -12.17 9.99 0.06
C ILE A 326 -11.75 8.51 0.08
N SER A 327 -12.31 7.69 -0.81
CA SER A 327 -12.03 6.25 -0.87
C SER A 327 -10.57 5.97 -1.20
N TYR A 328 -10.00 6.68 -2.19
CA TYR A 328 -8.61 6.55 -2.60
C TYR A 328 -7.62 6.66 -1.44
N THR A 329 -7.89 7.59 -0.53
CA THR A 329 -6.97 7.90 0.56
C THR A 329 -6.87 6.79 1.60
N PHE A 330 -7.89 5.93 1.73
CA PHE A 330 -7.90 4.78 2.64
C PHE A 330 -7.42 3.48 2.00
N ILE A 331 -7.34 3.39 0.68
CA ILE A 331 -7.12 2.13 -0.03
C ILE A 331 -5.64 1.95 -0.37
N GLY A 332 -4.95 1.06 0.38
CA GLY A 332 -3.56 0.67 0.16
C GLY A 332 -3.35 -0.85 0.13
N GLN A 333 -4.42 -1.63 -0.09
CA GLN A 333 -4.37 -3.10 -0.04
C GLN A 333 -3.43 -3.73 -1.07
N ILE A 334 -3.02 -2.98 -2.07
CA ILE A 334 -2.06 -3.43 -3.10
C ILE A 334 -0.67 -3.73 -2.50
N THR A 335 -0.29 -3.04 -1.41
CA THR A 335 1.02 -3.15 -0.75
C THR A 335 0.98 -4.02 0.50
N LEU A 336 -0.20 -4.20 1.13
CA LEU A 336 -0.34 -4.94 2.38
C LEU A 336 0.23 -6.37 2.36
N PRO A 337 0.12 -7.18 1.27
CA PRO A 337 0.75 -8.49 1.23
C PRO A 337 2.25 -8.44 1.48
N SER A 338 2.94 -7.43 0.94
CA SER A 338 4.38 -7.23 1.16
C SER A 338 4.69 -6.87 2.61
N PHE A 339 3.90 -6.00 3.24
CA PHE A 339 4.08 -5.65 4.66
C PHE A 339 3.84 -6.85 5.58
N ILE A 340 2.81 -7.65 5.32
CA ILE A 340 2.51 -8.87 6.09
C ILE A 340 3.67 -9.87 5.95
N ALA A 341 4.25 -10.01 4.75
CA ALA A 341 5.38 -10.89 4.49
C ALA A 341 6.67 -10.47 5.22
N GLU A 342 6.85 -9.18 5.53
CA GLU A 342 8.01 -8.63 6.24
C GLU A 342 7.85 -8.61 7.77
N MET A 343 6.67 -8.94 8.28
CA MET A 343 6.44 -8.98 9.73
C MET A 343 7.15 -10.17 10.39
N ARG A 344 7.69 -9.94 11.60
CA ARG A 344 8.23 -11.00 12.44
C ARG A 344 7.17 -12.05 12.80
N ASP A 345 5.98 -11.61 13.19
CA ASP A 345 4.79 -12.47 13.33
C ASP A 345 3.62 -11.84 12.55
N PRO A 346 3.24 -12.40 11.39
CA PRO A 346 2.13 -11.91 10.59
C PRO A 346 0.77 -11.95 11.31
N ARG A 347 0.65 -12.73 12.39
CA ARG A 347 -0.58 -12.82 13.19
C ARG A 347 -0.88 -11.53 13.94
N ASP A 348 0.14 -10.68 14.15
CA ASP A 348 0.01 -9.38 14.83
C ASP A 348 -0.37 -8.23 13.89
N PHE A 349 -0.48 -8.47 12.58
CA PHE A 349 -0.81 -7.43 11.60
C PHE A 349 -2.09 -6.63 11.92
N PRO A 350 -3.19 -7.25 12.40
CA PRO A 350 -4.39 -6.49 12.76
C PRO A 350 -4.16 -5.38 13.78
N LYS A 351 -3.21 -5.54 14.71
CA LYS A 351 -2.85 -4.48 15.68
C LYS A 351 -2.32 -3.24 14.98
N ALA A 352 -1.44 -3.43 13.99
CA ALA A 352 -0.91 -2.33 13.17
C ALA A 352 -2.02 -1.68 12.34
N LEU A 353 -2.89 -2.50 11.74
CA LEU A 353 -3.99 -2.04 10.91
C LEU A 353 -5.00 -1.19 11.71
N TRP A 354 -5.44 -1.66 12.88
CA TRP A 354 -6.34 -0.89 13.75
C TRP A 354 -5.73 0.44 14.20
N ALA A 355 -4.45 0.42 14.62
CA ALA A 355 -3.75 1.63 15.03
C ALA A 355 -3.69 2.66 13.90
N CYS A 356 -3.40 2.21 12.66
CA CYS A 356 -3.36 3.06 11.48
C CYS A 356 -4.74 3.62 11.14
N THR A 357 -5.77 2.77 11.01
CA THR A 357 -7.13 3.19 10.64
C THR A 357 -7.73 4.19 11.64
N ILE A 358 -7.50 4.02 12.94
CA ILE A 358 -7.95 5.00 13.94
C ILE A 358 -7.24 6.34 13.74
N ALA A 359 -5.92 6.32 13.52
CA ALA A 359 -5.16 7.54 13.27
C ALA A 359 -5.62 8.25 11.98
N GLU A 360 -5.89 7.51 10.91
CA GLU A 360 -6.43 8.02 9.64
C GLU A 360 -7.77 8.72 9.84
N ILE A 361 -8.73 8.05 10.49
CA ILE A 361 -10.06 8.65 10.77
C ILE A 361 -9.90 9.98 11.49
N ILE A 362 -9.05 10.03 12.53
CA ILE A 362 -8.84 11.24 13.32
C ILE A 362 -8.20 12.33 12.47
N VAL A 363 -7.09 12.04 11.82
CA VAL A 363 -6.31 13.04 11.06
C VAL A 363 -7.09 13.55 9.86
N PHE A 364 -7.69 12.65 9.07
CA PHE A 364 -8.42 13.05 7.86
C PHE A 364 -9.68 13.84 8.18
N SER A 365 -10.44 13.42 9.21
CA SER A 365 -11.63 14.14 9.64
C SER A 365 -11.30 15.53 10.18
N ILE A 366 -10.27 15.64 11.04
CA ILE A 366 -9.89 16.91 11.65
C ILE A 366 -9.35 17.89 10.60
N VAL A 367 -8.38 17.45 9.79
CA VAL A 367 -7.78 18.32 8.77
C VAL A 367 -8.81 18.71 7.72
N GLY A 368 -9.61 17.76 7.23
CA GLY A 368 -10.67 18.02 6.26
C GLY A 368 -11.70 19.01 6.78
N ALA A 369 -12.19 18.80 8.01
CA ALA A 369 -13.23 19.65 8.62
C ALA A 369 -12.70 21.05 8.96
N ILE A 370 -11.52 21.18 9.55
CA ILE A 370 -10.95 22.48 9.93
C ILE A 370 -10.70 23.34 8.68
N VAL A 371 -9.98 22.81 7.70
CA VAL A 371 -9.66 23.58 6.49
C VAL A 371 -10.95 23.99 5.77
N TYR A 372 -11.92 23.08 5.63
CA TYR A 372 -13.21 23.41 5.03
C TYR A 372 -13.99 24.45 5.84
N ALA A 373 -13.99 24.35 7.17
CA ALA A 373 -14.71 25.29 8.04
C ALA A 373 -14.25 26.74 7.88
N TYR A 374 -12.96 26.95 7.61
CA TYR A 374 -12.40 28.31 7.44
C TYR A 374 -12.33 28.78 5.99
N THR A 375 -12.42 27.88 5.01
CA THR A 375 -12.37 28.24 3.58
C THR A 375 -13.76 28.26 2.91
N GLY A 376 -14.73 27.54 3.46
CA GLY A 376 -16.08 27.45 2.91
C GLY A 376 -16.13 26.87 1.50
N ASN A 377 -17.33 26.84 0.92
CA ASN A 377 -17.54 26.30 -0.44
C ASN A 377 -16.87 27.14 -1.54
N GLN A 378 -16.67 28.45 -1.30
CA GLN A 378 -16.23 29.41 -2.32
C GLN A 378 -14.72 29.42 -2.51
N TYR A 379 -13.94 29.15 -1.45
CA TYR A 379 -12.50 29.38 -1.46
C TYR A 379 -11.70 28.07 -1.28
N VAL A 380 -12.38 26.94 -1.10
CA VAL A 380 -11.72 25.65 -0.97
C VAL A 380 -11.14 25.18 -2.31
N THR A 381 -9.88 24.76 -2.28
CA THR A 381 -9.18 24.23 -3.45
C THR A 381 -8.73 22.80 -3.25
N ALA A 382 -8.26 22.15 -4.31
CA ALA A 382 -7.61 20.86 -4.26
C ALA A 382 -6.33 20.83 -5.12
N PRO A 383 -5.16 20.61 -4.50
CA PRO A 383 -4.97 20.36 -3.04
C PRO A 383 -5.27 21.60 -2.19
N ALA A 384 -5.71 21.37 -0.95
CA ALA A 384 -6.21 22.41 -0.05
C ALA A 384 -5.18 23.49 0.34
N PHE A 385 -3.90 23.30 0.04
CA PHE A 385 -2.87 24.32 0.21
C PHE A 385 -3.21 25.61 -0.59
N GLY A 386 -3.88 25.47 -1.73
CA GLY A 386 -4.30 26.60 -2.56
C GLY A 386 -5.23 27.58 -1.84
N SER A 387 -5.96 27.12 -0.83
CA SER A 387 -6.89 27.93 -0.03
C SER A 387 -6.21 28.81 1.03
N LEU A 388 -4.90 28.66 1.22
CA LEU A 388 -4.14 29.41 2.22
C LEU A 388 -3.54 30.69 1.60
N GLU A 389 -3.41 31.73 2.43
CA GLU A 389 -2.66 32.95 2.07
C GLU A 389 -1.24 32.60 1.59
N PRO A 390 -0.62 33.41 0.70
CA PRO A 390 0.64 33.06 0.03
C PRO A 390 1.77 32.63 0.97
N VAL A 391 1.93 33.29 2.13
CA VAL A 391 3.00 32.98 3.08
C VAL A 391 2.75 31.63 3.75
N TYR A 392 1.53 31.41 4.25
CA TYR A 392 1.13 30.17 4.91
C TYR A 392 1.11 28.99 3.94
N LYS A 393 0.65 29.21 2.70
CA LYS A 393 0.69 28.25 1.60
C LYS A 393 2.11 27.77 1.33
N LYS A 394 3.04 28.70 1.12
CA LYS A 394 4.44 28.37 0.85
C LYS A 394 5.07 27.61 2.01
N ALA A 395 4.80 28.02 3.25
CA ALA A 395 5.32 27.35 4.43
C ALA A 395 4.79 25.91 4.55
N ALA A 396 3.46 25.73 4.59
CA ALA A 396 2.86 24.39 4.76
C ALA A 396 3.23 23.44 3.61
N PHE A 397 3.19 23.93 2.35
CA PHE A 397 3.48 23.10 1.19
C PHE A 397 4.97 22.70 1.11
N SER A 398 5.89 23.52 1.66
CA SER A 398 7.32 23.18 1.69
C SER A 398 7.63 21.96 2.56
N PHE A 399 6.88 21.75 3.65
CA PHE A 399 7.01 20.54 4.46
C PHE A 399 6.53 19.28 3.73
N MET A 400 5.76 19.40 2.63
CA MET A 400 5.32 18.26 1.83
C MET A 400 6.40 17.76 0.84
N ILE A 401 7.49 18.52 0.59
CA ILE A 401 8.53 18.15 -0.40
C ILE A 401 9.11 16.76 -0.17
N PRO A 402 9.53 16.38 1.06
CA PRO A 402 10.10 15.06 1.28
C PRO A 402 9.15 13.94 0.84
N THR A 403 7.85 14.13 1.05
CA THR A 403 6.80 13.17 0.69
C THR A 403 6.56 13.14 -0.81
N ILE A 404 6.53 14.29 -1.47
CA ILE A 404 6.39 14.39 -2.93
C ILE A 404 7.49 13.59 -3.63
N ILE A 405 8.73 13.70 -3.16
CA ILE A 405 9.84 12.96 -3.75
C ILE A 405 9.84 11.50 -3.32
N PHE A 406 9.74 11.24 -2.01
CA PHE A 406 9.93 9.91 -1.45
C PHE A 406 8.88 8.90 -1.93
N LEU A 407 7.58 9.21 -1.82
CA LEU A 407 6.52 8.27 -2.21
C LEU A 407 6.56 7.97 -3.71
N GLY A 408 6.79 8.98 -4.56
CA GLY A 408 7.00 8.75 -5.98
C GLY A 408 8.16 7.78 -6.26
N CYS A 409 9.30 7.97 -5.58
CA CYS A 409 10.45 7.07 -5.68
C CYS A 409 10.16 5.67 -5.16
N LEU A 410 9.39 5.54 -4.08
CA LEU A 410 9.02 4.25 -3.49
C LEU A 410 8.20 3.42 -4.49
N TYR A 411 7.12 3.97 -5.04
CA TYR A 411 6.25 3.27 -5.99
C TYR A 411 6.96 2.96 -7.32
N ALA A 412 7.87 3.85 -7.78
CA ALA A 412 8.75 3.57 -8.91
C ALA A 412 9.66 2.37 -8.65
N SER A 413 10.31 2.35 -7.46
CA SER A 413 11.22 1.27 -7.07
C SER A 413 10.50 -0.07 -6.91
N VAL A 414 9.27 -0.07 -6.37
CA VAL A 414 8.42 -1.26 -6.24
C VAL A 414 8.09 -1.85 -7.63
N SER A 415 7.66 -1.01 -8.57
CA SER A 415 7.36 -1.41 -9.95
C SER A 415 8.61 -1.91 -10.68
N ALA A 416 9.73 -1.18 -10.55
CA ALA A 416 10.99 -1.56 -11.17
C ALA A 416 11.51 -2.90 -10.63
N ARG A 417 11.39 -3.14 -9.32
CA ARG A 417 11.77 -4.41 -8.68
C ARG A 417 10.92 -5.56 -9.20
N PHE A 418 9.62 -5.37 -9.29
CA PHE A 418 8.70 -6.36 -9.83
C PHE A 418 9.08 -6.80 -11.25
N VAL A 419 9.36 -5.84 -12.14
CA VAL A 419 9.78 -6.10 -13.53
C VAL A 419 11.19 -6.68 -13.58
N PHE A 420 12.14 -6.08 -12.85
CA PHE A 420 13.56 -6.44 -12.87
C PHE A 420 13.80 -7.89 -12.40
N PHE A 421 13.16 -8.31 -11.30
CA PHE A 421 13.32 -9.66 -10.76
C PHE A 421 12.74 -10.74 -11.69
N ARG A 422 11.78 -10.38 -12.53
CA ARG A 422 11.26 -11.30 -13.54
C ARG A 422 12.14 -11.38 -14.78
N LEU A 423 12.67 -10.25 -15.24
CA LEU A 423 13.57 -10.22 -16.39
C LEU A 423 14.91 -10.91 -16.11
N PHE A 424 15.44 -10.77 -14.90
CA PHE A 424 16.75 -11.26 -14.49
C PHE A 424 16.68 -12.45 -13.51
N ARG A 425 15.57 -13.18 -13.51
CA ARG A 425 15.41 -14.38 -12.67
C ARG A 425 16.54 -15.36 -12.91
N ASN A 426 17.17 -15.83 -11.81
CA ASN A 426 18.33 -16.74 -11.85
C ASN A 426 19.57 -16.19 -12.58
N SER A 427 19.67 -14.89 -12.80
CA SER A 427 20.83 -14.24 -13.40
C SER A 427 21.74 -13.63 -12.32
N LYS A 428 23.06 -13.64 -12.58
CA LYS A 428 24.04 -12.94 -11.73
C LYS A 428 23.75 -11.44 -11.56
N HIS A 429 23.00 -10.84 -12.50
CA HIS A 429 22.65 -9.42 -12.48
C HIS A 429 21.64 -9.07 -11.39
N MET A 430 20.91 -10.07 -10.84
CA MET A 430 19.93 -9.86 -9.77
C MET A 430 20.61 -9.48 -8.44
N ASN A 431 21.70 -10.18 -8.08
CA ASN A 431 22.34 -10.08 -6.77
C ASN A 431 23.73 -9.40 -6.81
N SER A 432 24.24 -9.00 -7.99
CA SER A 432 25.55 -8.36 -8.14
C SER A 432 25.46 -6.99 -8.80
N HIS A 433 26.44 -6.14 -8.49
CA HIS A 433 26.60 -4.82 -9.09
C HIS A 433 27.23 -4.95 -10.49
N THR A 434 26.43 -5.19 -11.51
CA THR A 434 26.88 -5.27 -12.91
C THR A 434 26.36 -4.07 -13.70
N VAL A 435 27.11 -3.65 -14.73
CA VAL A 435 26.72 -2.55 -15.62
C VAL A 435 25.36 -2.84 -16.28
N VAL A 436 25.15 -4.09 -16.75
CA VAL A 436 23.87 -4.52 -17.34
C VAL A 436 22.74 -4.44 -16.31
N GLY A 437 22.97 -4.92 -15.08
CA GLY A 437 21.97 -4.85 -14.01
C GLY A 437 21.58 -3.41 -13.64
N TRP A 438 22.57 -2.52 -13.52
CA TRP A 438 22.31 -1.10 -13.24
C TRP A 438 21.66 -0.36 -14.41
N GLY A 439 22.13 -0.62 -15.65
CA GLY A 439 21.56 -0.02 -16.85
C GLY A 439 20.11 -0.44 -17.07
N SER A 440 19.78 -1.72 -16.90
CA SER A 440 18.40 -2.23 -17.01
C SER A 440 17.50 -1.68 -15.89
N TRP A 441 18.02 -1.60 -14.67
CA TRP A 441 17.29 -1.00 -13.53
C TRP A 441 16.95 0.47 -13.80
N ALA A 442 17.94 1.28 -14.17
CA ALA A 442 17.76 2.69 -14.50
C ALA A 442 16.82 2.89 -15.71
N GLY A 443 16.91 2.01 -16.71
CA GLY A 443 16.05 2.03 -17.90
C GLY A 443 14.59 1.71 -17.59
N ILE A 444 14.31 0.72 -16.74
CA ILE A 444 12.95 0.40 -16.29
C ILE A 444 12.36 1.59 -15.52
N LEU A 445 13.12 2.16 -14.58
CA LEU A 445 12.71 3.35 -13.84
C LEU A 445 12.43 4.53 -14.76
N LEU A 446 13.31 4.77 -15.74
CA LEU A 446 13.13 5.87 -16.71
C LEU A 446 11.83 5.69 -17.50
N ALA A 447 11.54 4.48 -17.95
CA ALA A 447 10.31 4.19 -18.69
C ALA A 447 9.05 4.48 -17.85
N THR A 448 9.02 4.08 -16.57
CA THR A 448 7.88 4.37 -15.68
C THR A 448 7.76 5.87 -15.40
N TRP A 449 8.87 6.60 -15.22
CA TRP A 449 8.85 8.05 -14.97
C TRP A 449 8.47 8.86 -16.21
N ILE A 450 8.83 8.44 -17.42
CA ILE A 450 8.34 9.05 -18.67
C ILE A 450 6.81 8.87 -18.77
N LEU A 451 6.31 7.66 -18.50
CA LEU A 451 4.87 7.43 -18.50
C LEU A 451 4.15 8.26 -17.43
N ALA A 452 4.73 8.36 -16.23
CA ALA A 452 4.22 9.18 -15.14
C ALA A 452 4.16 10.67 -15.52
N PHE A 453 5.20 11.19 -16.19
CA PHE A 453 5.22 12.55 -16.73
C PHE A 453 4.07 12.77 -17.74
N ILE A 454 3.86 11.82 -18.67
CA ILE A 454 2.77 11.89 -19.64
C ILE A 454 1.42 11.94 -18.92
N ILE A 455 1.19 11.06 -17.92
CA ILE A 455 -0.04 11.04 -17.13
C ILE A 455 -0.28 12.39 -16.44
N ALA A 456 0.75 12.97 -15.81
CA ALA A 456 0.65 14.26 -15.13
C ALA A 456 0.31 15.42 -16.10
N MET A 457 0.78 15.35 -17.34
CA MET A 457 0.52 16.38 -18.35
C MET A 457 -0.83 16.21 -19.06
N VAL A 458 -1.34 14.97 -19.11
CA VAL A 458 -2.66 14.66 -19.71
C VAL A 458 -3.79 14.92 -18.71
N ILE A 459 -3.58 14.66 -17.41
CA ILE A 459 -4.55 14.87 -16.34
C ILE A 459 -3.98 15.89 -15.34
N PRO A 460 -3.98 17.21 -15.68
CA PRO A 460 -3.34 18.23 -14.83
C PRO A 460 -4.18 18.63 -13.60
N PHE A 461 -5.24 17.87 -13.29
CA PHE A 461 -6.18 18.12 -12.21
C PHE A 461 -5.98 17.15 -11.07
N PHE A 462 -5.63 17.64 -9.88
CA PHE A 462 -5.32 16.83 -8.72
C PHE A 462 -6.48 15.89 -8.31
N ASN A 463 -7.69 16.45 -8.12
CA ASN A 463 -8.87 15.65 -7.73
C ASN A 463 -9.27 14.63 -8.78
N SER A 464 -9.23 15.00 -10.05
CA SER A 464 -9.61 14.09 -11.14
C SER A 464 -8.62 12.94 -11.28
N LEU A 465 -7.31 13.20 -11.06
CA LEU A 465 -6.31 12.15 -11.07
C LEU A 465 -6.55 11.15 -9.93
N LEU A 466 -6.87 11.63 -8.70
CA LEU A 466 -7.26 10.76 -7.59
C LEU A 466 -8.52 9.94 -7.91
N SER A 467 -9.54 10.58 -8.48
CA SER A 467 -10.81 9.92 -8.85
C SER A 467 -10.60 8.81 -9.88
N VAL A 468 -9.78 9.06 -10.91
CA VAL A 468 -9.43 8.05 -11.94
C VAL A 468 -8.70 6.88 -11.31
N MET A 469 -7.75 7.15 -10.40
CA MET A 469 -6.99 6.09 -9.72
C MET A 469 -7.91 5.24 -8.86
N SER A 470 -8.79 5.88 -8.10
CA SER A 470 -9.77 5.18 -7.26
C SER A 470 -10.73 4.33 -8.10
N SER A 471 -11.29 4.88 -9.16
CA SER A 471 -12.26 4.16 -9.98
C SER A 471 -11.65 2.95 -10.71
N LEU A 472 -10.43 3.07 -11.24
CA LEU A 472 -9.80 2.01 -12.04
C LEU A 472 -9.11 0.94 -11.16
N PHE A 473 -8.42 1.34 -10.09
CA PHE A 473 -7.55 0.43 -9.34
C PHE A 473 -8.15 0.02 -8.00
N ASP A 474 -8.74 0.95 -7.25
CA ASP A 474 -9.33 0.63 -5.96
C ASP A 474 -10.58 -0.24 -6.10
N SER A 475 -11.29 -0.15 -7.21
CA SER A 475 -12.38 -1.06 -7.56
C SER A 475 -11.96 -2.53 -7.44
N TRP A 476 -10.78 -2.88 -7.93
CA TRP A 476 -10.22 -4.23 -7.87
C TRP A 476 -9.52 -4.49 -6.54
N PHE A 477 -8.53 -3.67 -6.19
CA PHE A 477 -7.63 -3.91 -5.05
C PHE A 477 -8.24 -3.55 -3.70
N GLY A 478 -9.22 -2.65 -3.66
CA GLY A 478 -9.93 -2.26 -2.45
C GLY A 478 -11.15 -3.13 -2.15
N PHE A 479 -11.86 -3.59 -3.18
CA PHE A 479 -13.18 -4.19 -3.00
C PHE A 479 -13.35 -5.56 -3.67
N ILE A 480 -13.23 -5.68 -5.00
CA ILE A 480 -13.61 -6.89 -5.74
C ILE A 480 -12.77 -8.09 -5.31
N PHE A 481 -11.44 -7.94 -5.21
CA PHE A 481 -10.55 -9.04 -4.85
C PHE A 481 -10.91 -9.64 -3.48
N TRP A 482 -11.21 -8.81 -2.50
CA TRP A 482 -11.45 -9.26 -1.12
C TRP A 482 -12.83 -9.87 -0.95
N GLY A 483 -13.84 -9.35 -1.67
CA GLY A 483 -15.13 -10.02 -1.77
C GLY A 483 -15.01 -11.42 -2.38
N VAL A 484 -14.27 -11.57 -3.48
CA VAL A 484 -13.99 -12.89 -4.09
C VAL A 484 -13.16 -13.78 -3.16
N ALA A 485 -12.14 -13.23 -2.51
CA ALA A 485 -11.31 -13.94 -1.54
C ALA A 485 -12.14 -14.53 -0.40
N TYR A 486 -13.08 -13.76 0.16
CA TYR A 486 -13.98 -14.23 1.20
C TYR A 486 -14.77 -15.46 0.74
N PHE A 487 -15.41 -15.43 -0.43
CA PHE A 487 -16.18 -16.57 -0.93
C PHE A 487 -15.30 -17.80 -1.20
N ARG A 488 -14.08 -17.58 -1.70
CA ARG A 488 -13.10 -18.67 -1.92
C ARG A 488 -12.67 -19.30 -0.60
N MET A 489 -12.37 -18.51 0.42
CA MET A 489 -12.02 -18.99 1.77
C MET A 489 -13.18 -19.76 2.42
N ARG A 490 -14.40 -19.22 2.32
CA ARG A 490 -15.60 -19.92 2.83
C ARG A 490 -15.87 -21.24 2.11
N GLY A 491 -15.62 -21.29 0.80
CA GLY A 491 -15.69 -22.53 0.02
C GLY A 491 -14.69 -23.59 0.51
N ALA A 492 -13.47 -23.19 0.85
CA ALA A 492 -12.45 -24.07 1.42
C ALA A 492 -12.83 -24.54 2.84
N ASP A 493 -13.32 -23.64 3.70
CA ASP A 493 -13.80 -23.99 5.05
C ASP A 493 -14.88 -25.06 5.01
N LYS A 494 -15.86 -24.93 4.10
CA LYS A 494 -16.95 -25.93 3.93
C LYS A 494 -16.44 -27.30 3.47
N LYS A 495 -15.41 -27.34 2.60
CA LYS A 495 -14.81 -28.61 2.14
C LYS A 495 -14.16 -29.41 3.26
N VAL A 496 -13.62 -28.74 4.28
CA VAL A 496 -12.97 -29.36 5.44
C VAL A 496 -13.98 -29.58 6.61
N GLY A 497 -15.27 -29.33 6.39
CA GLY A 497 -16.31 -29.49 7.41
C GLY A 497 -16.32 -28.41 8.49
N ARG A 498 -15.65 -27.26 8.26
CA ARG A 498 -15.68 -26.11 9.17
C ARG A 498 -16.95 -25.31 8.92
N HIS A 499 -17.94 -25.50 9.78
CA HIS A 499 -19.21 -24.79 9.69
C HIS A 499 -19.20 -23.56 10.59
N HIS A 500 -19.64 -22.44 10.05
CA HIS A 500 -19.91 -21.21 10.80
C HIS A 500 -21.41 -21.13 11.13
N SER A 501 -21.77 -20.29 12.09
CA SER A 501 -23.19 -20.02 12.36
C SER A 501 -23.89 -19.49 11.10
N PHE A 502 -25.13 -19.92 10.86
CA PHE A 502 -25.94 -19.46 9.74
C PHE A 502 -26.01 -17.92 9.63
N ILE A 503 -26.16 -17.23 10.77
CA ILE A 503 -26.21 -15.76 10.83
C ILE A 503 -24.87 -15.17 10.38
N THR A 504 -23.74 -15.74 10.81
CA THR A 504 -22.39 -15.26 10.43
C THR A 504 -22.14 -15.45 8.93
N ASP A 505 -22.55 -16.61 8.39
CA ASP A 505 -22.40 -16.88 6.95
C ASP A 505 -23.32 -15.97 6.12
N LEU A 506 -24.57 -15.78 6.54
CA LEU A 506 -25.50 -14.91 5.83
C LEU A 506 -25.01 -13.45 5.82
N THR A 507 -24.66 -12.93 6.98
CA THR A 507 -24.17 -11.53 7.11
C THR A 507 -22.88 -11.34 6.30
N GLY A 508 -21.92 -12.26 6.42
CA GLY A 508 -20.69 -12.20 5.64
C GLY A 508 -20.92 -12.27 4.14
N ASN A 509 -21.81 -13.14 3.67
CA ASN A 509 -22.17 -13.23 2.25
C ASN A 509 -22.79 -11.93 1.74
N VAL A 510 -23.76 -11.35 2.48
CA VAL A 510 -24.40 -10.08 2.08
C VAL A 510 -23.38 -8.94 2.03
N VAL A 511 -22.53 -8.80 3.04
CA VAL A 511 -21.49 -7.77 3.08
C VAL A 511 -20.56 -7.91 1.86
N ASN A 512 -20.08 -9.11 1.56
CA ASN A 512 -19.14 -9.29 0.47
C ASN A 512 -19.77 -9.20 -0.92
N ILE A 513 -21.07 -9.50 -1.08
CA ILE A 513 -21.81 -9.18 -2.31
C ILE A 513 -21.91 -7.67 -2.49
N ILE A 514 -22.24 -6.91 -1.43
CA ILE A 514 -22.29 -5.45 -1.47
C ILE A 514 -20.91 -4.88 -1.82
N LEU A 515 -19.82 -5.40 -1.26
CA LEU A 515 -18.46 -4.95 -1.57
C LEU A 515 -18.11 -5.16 -3.04
N ILE A 516 -18.43 -6.31 -3.61
CA ILE A 516 -18.23 -6.57 -5.04
C ILE A 516 -19.08 -5.59 -5.88
N ALA A 517 -20.33 -5.34 -5.49
CA ALA A 517 -21.20 -4.39 -6.18
C ALA A 517 -20.65 -2.95 -6.11
N ILE A 518 -20.12 -2.51 -4.97
CA ILE A 518 -19.43 -1.21 -4.81
C ILE A 518 -18.21 -1.15 -5.74
N GLY A 519 -17.38 -2.20 -5.77
CA GLY A 519 -16.23 -2.25 -6.66
C GLY A 519 -16.62 -2.17 -8.14
N ILE A 520 -17.67 -2.86 -8.56
CA ILE A 520 -18.19 -2.78 -9.93
C ILE A 520 -18.74 -1.37 -10.22
N ALA A 521 -19.44 -0.74 -9.26
CA ALA A 521 -19.94 0.62 -9.41
C ALA A 521 -18.77 1.62 -9.54
N PHE A 522 -17.69 1.46 -8.77
CA PHE A 522 -16.47 2.27 -8.92
C PHE A 522 -15.89 2.11 -10.33
N LEU A 523 -15.73 0.87 -10.78
CA LEU A 523 -15.13 0.58 -12.08
C LEU A 523 -15.96 1.13 -13.25
N THR A 524 -17.28 1.16 -13.16
CA THR A 524 -18.18 1.57 -14.24
C THR A 524 -18.60 3.04 -14.08
N VAL A 525 -19.45 3.30 -13.12
CA VAL A 525 -20.03 4.63 -12.87
C VAL A 525 -18.99 5.62 -12.36
N GLY A 526 -18.06 5.15 -11.50
CA GLY A 526 -16.94 5.94 -11.01
C GLY A 526 -16.00 6.38 -12.13
N THR A 527 -15.66 5.47 -13.06
CA THR A 527 -14.81 5.79 -14.22
C THR A 527 -15.51 6.78 -15.14
N TYR A 528 -16.81 6.61 -15.41
CA TYR A 528 -17.59 7.59 -16.15
C TYR A 528 -17.51 8.98 -15.51
N ALA A 529 -17.79 9.07 -14.20
CA ALA A 529 -17.78 10.34 -13.50
C ALA A 529 -16.37 10.98 -13.48
N SER A 530 -15.33 10.17 -13.31
CA SER A 530 -13.94 10.67 -13.33
C SER A 530 -13.53 11.23 -14.68
N VAL A 531 -13.88 10.56 -15.78
CA VAL A 531 -13.58 11.01 -17.15
C VAL A 531 -14.41 12.25 -17.48
N GLN A 532 -15.73 12.23 -17.17
CA GLN A 532 -16.60 13.38 -17.42
C GLN A 532 -16.12 14.61 -16.61
N GLY A 533 -15.70 14.43 -15.35
CA GLY A 533 -15.16 15.52 -14.56
C GLY A 533 -13.85 16.11 -15.11
N ILE A 534 -13.05 15.33 -15.84
CA ILE A 534 -11.88 15.85 -16.57
C ILE A 534 -12.34 16.69 -17.76
N ILE A 535 -13.31 16.20 -18.55
CA ILE A 535 -13.86 16.91 -19.69
C ILE A 535 -14.46 18.23 -19.25
N ASP A 536 -15.30 18.23 -18.21
CA ASP A 536 -15.96 19.42 -17.67
C ASP A 536 -14.95 20.48 -17.22
N GLN A 537 -13.80 20.07 -16.64
CA GLN A 537 -12.75 21.00 -16.24
C GLN A 537 -11.99 21.60 -17.43
N PHE A 538 -11.78 20.84 -18.50
CA PHE A 538 -11.20 21.38 -19.73
C PHE A 538 -12.17 22.34 -20.42
N GLU A 539 -13.46 22.00 -20.49
CA GLU A 539 -14.50 22.87 -21.08
C GLU A 539 -14.69 24.16 -20.27
N ALA A 540 -14.58 24.10 -18.94
CA ALA A 540 -14.59 25.27 -18.07
C ALA A 540 -13.35 26.16 -18.19
N GLY A 541 -12.36 25.77 -19.00
CA GLY A 541 -11.13 26.53 -19.19
C GLY A 541 -10.20 26.55 -17.96
N ALA A 542 -10.34 25.59 -17.05
CA ALA A 542 -9.50 25.50 -15.86
C ALA A 542 -8.00 25.31 -16.20
N VAL A 543 -7.71 24.76 -17.37
CA VAL A 543 -6.36 24.66 -17.97
C VAL A 543 -6.48 24.87 -19.49
N SER A 544 -5.48 25.49 -20.10
CA SER A 544 -5.48 25.81 -21.54
C SER A 544 -5.41 24.58 -22.46
N GLY A 545 -5.20 23.37 -21.91
CA GLY A 545 -5.12 22.11 -22.65
C GLY A 545 -4.10 21.13 -22.07
N VAL A 546 -4.01 19.94 -22.65
CA VAL A 546 -2.95 18.95 -22.38
C VAL A 546 -1.58 19.52 -22.78
N PHE A 547 -0.55 19.23 -21.98
CA PHE A 547 0.79 19.79 -22.16
C PHE A 547 0.82 21.34 -22.16
N SER A 548 -0.11 21.97 -21.42
CA SER A 548 -0.17 23.42 -21.30
C SER A 548 1.09 24.00 -20.68
N CYS A 549 1.59 25.07 -21.28
CA CYS A 549 2.72 25.84 -20.76
C CYS A 549 2.33 26.83 -19.66
N ALA A 550 1.02 27.09 -19.49
CA ALA A 550 0.52 28.02 -18.49
C ALA A 550 0.85 27.54 -17.06
N THR A 551 0.94 28.49 -16.14
CA THR A 551 1.15 28.17 -14.73
C THR A 551 -0.03 27.35 -14.19
N ASN A 552 0.26 26.28 -13.45
CA ASN A 552 -0.70 25.47 -12.71
C ASN A 552 -0.46 25.57 -11.19
N GLY A 553 0.20 26.61 -10.73
CA GLY A 553 0.37 26.90 -9.30
C GLY A 553 -0.98 26.97 -8.58
N ILE A 554 -0.95 26.76 -7.27
CA ILE A 554 -2.12 26.79 -6.39
C ILE A 554 -2.08 27.99 -5.47
#